data_88492211e474072105fe209995a844f9
#
_entry.id   88492211e474072105fe209995a844f9
#
_cell.length_a   1.000
_cell.length_b   1.000
_cell.length_c   1.000
_cell.angle_alpha   90.00
_cell.angle_beta   90.00
_cell.angle_gamma   90.00
#
_symmetry.space_group_name_H-M   'P 1'
#
loop_
_entity.id
_entity.type
_entity.pdbx_description
1 polymer ?
#
loop_
_entity_poly.entity_id
_entity_poly.type
_entity_poly.pdbx_seq_one_letter_code
_entity_poly.pdbx_strand_id
1 'polypeptide(L)'
;HAEVVALRNARGKAKGSMMYVTLEPCCFKGKTQACTHEIINSGVKVVVAACKDPNPKVFGKGFEELKKNGITVRIIDMEKDCFELNPGFFKRMKTDLPWVRVKIAMSLDGYIALGSGESKWITGKMAREDGHRWRARSCCLLTGSRTVVNDGPEFTARVSGDDIRQPEK
;
A
#
# COMPACT_ATOMS: atom_id res chain seq x y z
N HIS A 1 4.65 11.74 5.23
CA HIS A 1 3.40 11.16 5.75
C HIS A 1 2.23 12.07 5.39
N ALA A 2 1.07 11.49 5.12
CA ALA A 2 -0.11 12.22 4.64
C ALA A 2 -0.62 13.26 5.65
N GLU A 3 -0.57 12.93 6.93
CA GLU A 3 -0.95 13.82 8.03
C GLU A 3 -0.15 15.12 8.00
N VAL A 4 1.17 15.02 7.83
CA VAL A 4 2.06 16.18 7.78
C VAL A 4 1.78 17.05 6.56
N VAL A 5 1.51 16.43 5.40
CA VAL A 5 1.13 17.14 4.18
C VAL A 5 -0.20 17.86 4.36
N ALA A 6 -1.19 17.17 4.94
CA ALA A 6 -2.50 17.76 5.21
C ALA A 6 -2.40 18.97 6.16
N LEU A 7 -1.61 18.86 7.24
CA LEU A 7 -1.38 19.95 8.19
C LEU A 7 -0.68 21.16 7.54
N ARG A 8 0.31 20.93 6.70
CA ARG A 8 0.97 22.01 5.93
C ARG A 8 -0.02 22.71 4.99
N ASN A 9 -0.85 21.94 4.30
CA ASN A 9 -1.87 22.47 3.39
C ASN A 9 -2.96 23.26 4.13
N ALA A 10 -3.23 22.91 5.38
CA ALA A 10 -4.18 23.65 6.22
C ALA A 10 -3.71 25.06 6.60
N ARG A 11 -2.42 25.39 6.39
CA ARG A 11 -1.87 26.75 6.60
C ARG A 11 -2.30 27.40 7.93
N GLY A 12 -2.19 26.65 9.04
CA GLY A 12 -2.55 27.13 10.38
C GLY A 12 -4.05 27.01 10.72
N LYS A 13 -4.91 26.60 9.81
CA LYS A 13 -6.35 26.40 10.06
C LYS A 13 -6.69 25.06 10.77
N ALA A 14 -5.69 24.29 11.15
CA ALA A 14 -5.88 22.99 11.81
C ALA A 14 -6.33 23.10 13.28
N LYS A 15 -6.09 24.23 13.93
CA LYS A 15 -6.45 24.43 15.35
C LYS A 15 -7.96 24.25 15.57
N GLY A 16 -8.31 23.36 16.49
CA GLY A 16 -9.70 23.06 16.84
C GLY A 16 -10.41 22.13 15.85
N SER A 17 -9.75 21.73 14.77
CA SER A 17 -10.35 20.90 13.71
C SER A 17 -10.41 19.41 14.06
N MET A 18 -11.10 18.67 13.20
CA MET A 18 -11.10 17.20 13.17
C MET A 18 -10.25 16.71 11.99
N MET A 19 -9.39 15.74 12.22
CA MET A 19 -8.55 15.09 11.21
C MET A 19 -9.01 13.66 10.99
N TYR A 20 -9.21 13.27 9.73
CA TYR A 20 -9.48 11.89 9.31
C TYR A 20 -8.22 11.26 8.76
N VAL A 21 -7.91 10.06 9.19
CA VAL A 21 -6.72 9.30 8.76
C VAL A 21 -7.09 7.85 8.46
N THR A 22 -6.47 7.28 7.46
CA THR A 22 -6.71 5.87 7.08
C THR A 22 -6.04 4.88 8.02
N LEU A 23 -5.01 5.32 8.75
CA LEU A 23 -4.22 4.48 9.65
C LEU A 23 -3.87 5.27 10.91
N GLU A 24 -3.64 4.57 12.01
CA GLU A 24 -3.13 5.15 13.25
C GLU A 24 -1.85 5.98 13.00
N PRO A 25 -1.79 7.24 13.45
CA PRO A 25 -0.61 8.08 13.29
C PRO A 25 0.61 7.52 14.03
N CYS A 26 1.75 7.50 13.36
CA CYS A 26 2.99 6.99 13.93
C CYS A 26 3.47 7.87 15.12
N CYS A 27 3.98 7.21 16.17
CA CYS A 27 4.40 7.82 17.43
C CYS A 27 5.92 7.77 17.67
N PHE A 28 6.71 7.39 16.67
CA PHE A 28 8.16 7.36 16.79
C PHE A 28 8.85 8.14 15.69
N LYS A 29 10.02 8.69 15.98
CA LYS A 29 10.87 9.36 15.00
C LYS A 29 11.55 8.30 14.12
N GLY A 30 11.22 8.31 12.84
CA GLY A 30 11.88 7.50 11.81
C GLY A 30 12.81 8.37 10.97
N LYS A 31 12.65 8.31 9.65
CA LYS A 31 13.30 9.26 8.71
C LYS A 31 12.75 10.68 8.86
N THR A 32 11.53 10.80 9.37
CA THR A 32 10.84 12.06 9.65
C THR A 32 10.37 12.09 11.09
N GLN A 33 9.94 13.24 11.57
CA GLN A 33 9.31 13.40 12.88
C GLN A 33 8.03 12.57 12.97
N ALA A 34 7.65 12.16 14.19
CA ALA A 34 6.41 11.41 14.44
C ALA A 34 5.18 12.23 14.01
N CYS A 35 4.19 11.57 13.37
CA CYS A 35 2.95 12.24 12.98
C CYS A 35 2.15 12.72 14.19
N THR A 36 2.16 11.96 15.29
CA THR A 36 1.54 12.37 16.57
C THR A 36 2.05 13.71 17.06
N HIS A 37 3.36 13.96 17.00
CA HIS A 37 3.98 15.23 17.38
C HIS A 37 3.45 16.40 16.53
N GLU A 38 3.38 16.23 15.21
CA GLU A 38 2.88 17.27 14.30
C GLU A 38 1.38 17.53 14.52
N ILE A 39 0.59 16.49 14.77
CA ILE A 39 -0.84 16.62 15.08
C ILE A 39 -1.06 17.38 16.39
N ILE A 40 -0.32 17.04 17.44
CA ILE A 40 -0.40 17.71 18.75
C ILE A 40 -0.07 19.19 18.60
N ASN A 41 1.04 19.52 17.93
CA ASN A 41 1.49 20.91 17.76
C ASN A 41 0.55 21.75 16.88
N SER A 42 -0.20 21.11 15.97
CA SER A 42 -1.16 21.79 15.10
C SER A 42 -2.44 22.26 15.82
N GLY A 43 -2.71 21.74 17.02
CA GLY A 43 -3.92 22.06 17.79
C GLY A 43 -5.19 21.38 17.29
N VAL A 44 -5.07 20.32 16.48
CA VAL A 44 -6.19 19.42 16.12
C VAL A 44 -6.83 18.90 17.40
N LYS A 45 -8.16 18.84 17.44
CA LYS A 45 -8.93 18.41 18.64
C LYS A 45 -9.43 16.98 18.56
N VAL A 46 -9.69 16.49 17.37
CA VAL A 46 -10.23 15.14 17.16
C VAL A 46 -9.46 14.45 16.05
N VAL A 47 -9.06 13.21 16.27
CA VAL A 47 -8.53 12.33 15.24
C VAL A 47 -9.49 11.16 15.06
N VAL A 48 -9.97 10.97 13.85
CA VAL A 48 -10.80 9.84 13.43
C VAL A 48 -9.96 8.93 12.54
N ALA A 49 -9.65 7.74 13.04
CA ALA A 49 -8.83 6.76 12.32
C ALA A 49 -9.66 5.59 11.81
N ALA A 50 -9.38 5.14 10.60
CA ALA A 50 -10.07 3.99 10.02
C ALA A 50 -9.69 2.67 10.72
N CYS A 51 -8.44 2.51 11.12
CA CYS A 51 -7.98 1.33 11.86
C CYS A 51 -6.71 1.61 12.68
N LYS A 52 -6.33 0.66 13.52
CA LYS A 52 -5.03 0.65 14.20
C LYS A 52 -3.91 0.28 13.24
N ASP A 53 -2.71 0.78 13.48
CA ASP A 53 -1.52 0.34 12.74
C ASP A 53 -1.13 -1.09 13.18
N PRO A 54 -1.00 -2.06 12.25
CA PRO A 54 -0.57 -3.41 12.60
C PRO A 54 0.90 -3.50 13.04
N ASN A 55 1.69 -2.44 12.86
CA ASN A 55 3.08 -2.38 13.25
C ASN A 55 3.22 -2.40 14.79
N PRO A 56 3.89 -3.39 15.40
CA PRO A 56 4.06 -3.48 16.86
C PRO A 56 4.72 -2.26 17.51
N LYS A 57 5.47 -1.47 16.74
CA LYS A 57 6.09 -0.22 17.20
C LYS A 57 5.07 0.90 17.39
N VAL A 58 3.94 0.85 16.70
CA VAL A 58 2.87 1.85 16.70
C VAL A 58 1.64 1.34 17.45
N PHE A 59 1.16 0.18 17.14
CA PHE A 59 -0.09 -0.45 17.58
C PHE A 59 -0.66 0.07 18.90
N GLY A 60 -1.60 0.98 18.82
CA GLY A 60 -2.28 1.62 19.95
C GLY A 60 -1.49 2.78 20.60
N LYS A 61 -0.16 2.83 20.47
CA LYS A 61 0.69 3.82 21.13
C LYS A 61 0.49 5.23 20.59
N GLY A 62 0.27 5.34 19.25
CA GLY A 62 -0.04 6.62 18.64
C GLY A 62 -1.33 7.21 19.18
N PHE A 63 -2.35 6.39 19.34
CA PHE A 63 -3.62 6.81 19.93
C PHE A 63 -3.50 7.19 21.42
N GLU A 64 -2.69 6.44 22.17
CA GLU A 64 -2.42 6.77 23.58
C GLU A 64 -1.71 8.12 23.73
N GLU A 65 -0.71 8.38 22.88
CA GLU A 65 0.02 9.64 22.89
C GLU A 65 -0.90 10.83 22.56
N LEU A 66 -1.74 10.70 21.53
CA LEU A 66 -2.73 11.72 21.18
C LEU A 66 -3.71 11.99 22.33
N LYS A 67 -4.25 10.93 22.95
CA LYS A 67 -5.18 11.05 24.11
C LYS A 67 -4.52 11.72 25.31
N LYS A 68 -3.28 11.36 25.65
CA LYS A 68 -2.50 11.98 26.73
C LYS A 68 -2.29 13.49 26.52
N ASN A 69 -2.30 13.95 25.27
CA ASN A 69 -2.18 15.35 24.90
C ASN A 69 -3.54 16.05 24.65
N GLY A 70 -4.63 15.47 25.14
CA GLY A 70 -5.97 16.08 25.11
C GLY A 70 -6.67 16.03 23.77
N ILE A 71 -6.23 15.15 22.85
CA ILE A 71 -6.88 14.92 21.56
C ILE A 71 -7.87 13.78 21.68
N THR A 72 -9.10 14.00 21.27
CA THR A 72 -10.11 12.94 21.19
C THR A 72 -9.80 12.01 20.03
N VAL A 73 -9.69 10.70 20.31
CA VAL A 73 -9.46 9.68 19.27
C VAL A 73 -10.70 8.82 19.09
N ARG A 74 -11.16 8.70 17.85
CA ARG A 74 -12.25 7.80 17.43
C ARG A 74 -11.71 6.81 16.40
N ILE A 75 -12.10 5.54 16.52
CA ILE A 75 -11.77 4.48 15.56
C ILE A 75 -13.07 4.01 14.96
N ILE A 76 -13.17 3.97 13.63
CA ILE A 76 -14.41 3.64 12.89
C ILE A 76 -14.44 2.22 12.33
N ASP A 77 -13.50 1.37 12.74
CA ASP A 77 -13.42 -0.06 12.41
C ASP A 77 -13.59 -0.37 10.90
N MET A 78 -12.68 0.15 10.10
CA MET A 78 -12.57 -0.15 8.66
C MET A 78 -11.30 -0.97 8.38
N GLU A 79 -10.94 -1.92 9.25
CA GLU A 79 -9.69 -2.68 9.12
C GLU A 79 -9.64 -3.45 7.80
N LYS A 80 -10.79 -4.00 7.35
CA LYS A 80 -10.88 -4.72 6.08
C LYS A 80 -10.53 -3.82 4.90
N ASP A 81 -11.12 -2.63 4.82
CA ASP A 81 -10.86 -1.68 3.72
C ASP A 81 -9.40 -1.20 3.74
N CYS A 82 -8.86 -0.94 4.93
CA CYS A 82 -7.46 -0.57 5.11
C CYS A 82 -6.51 -1.70 4.65
N PHE A 83 -6.85 -2.95 4.96
CA PHE A 83 -6.10 -4.10 4.48
C PHE A 83 -6.15 -4.23 2.95
N GLU A 84 -7.31 -4.09 2.33
CA GLU A 84 -7.45 -4.15 0.87
C GLU A 84 -6.64 -3.08 0.13
N LEU A 85 -6.50 -1.90 0.73
CA LEU A 85 -5.64 -0.84 0.21
C LEU A 85 -4.14 -1.19 0.30
N ASN A 86 -3.71 -1.84 1.38
CA ASN A 86 -2.31 -2.07 1.69
C ASN A 86 -2.01 -3.50 2.18
N PRO A 87 -2.42 -4.56 1.44
CA PRO A 87 -2.32 -5.95 1.91
C PRO A 87 -0.88 -6.36 2.21
N GLY A 88 0.09 -5.87 1.43
CA GLY A 88 1.51 -6.14 1.63
C GLY A 88 2.05 -5.61 2.95
N PHE A 89 1.66 -4.38 3.32
CA PHE A 89 2.04 -3.77 4.60
C PHE A 89 1.46 -4.55 5.79
N PHE A 90 0.14 -4.79 5.77
CA PHE A 90 -0.54 -5.52 6.84
C PHE A 90 0.00 -6.95 6.99
N LYS A 91 0.21 -7.67 5.88
CA LYS A 91 0.77 -9.03 5.90
C LYS A 91 2.15 -9.01 6.54
N ARG A 92 3.04 -8.15 6.07
CA ARG A 92 4.40 -8.05 6.58
C ARG A 92 4.44 -7.71 8.07
N MET A 93 3.63 -6.74 8.52
CA MET A 93 3.62 -6.33 9.93
C MET A 93 3.07 -7.42 10.85
N LYS A 94 2.10 -8.21 10.39
CA LYS A 94 1.47 -9.30 11.18
C LYS A 94 2.29 -10.59 11.17
N THR A 95 3.02 -10.89 10.07
CA THR A 95 3.62 -12.23 9.85
C THR A 95 5.08 -12.22 9.44
N ASP A 96 5.67 -11.05 9.21
CA ASP A 96 7.01 -10.84 8.63
C ASP A 96 7.22 -11.45 7.23
N LEU A 97 6.13 -11.86 6.58
CA LEU A 97 6.15 -12.45 5.25
C LEU A 97 5.60 -11.46 4.20
N PRO A 98 6.10 -11.53 2.95
CA PRO A 98 5.57 -10.72 1.87
C PRO A 98 4.15 -11.14 1.49
N TRP A 99 3.41 -10.22 0.90
CA TRP A 99 2.16 -10.53 0.20
C TRP A 99 2.49 -11.04 -1.20
N VAL A 100 2.29 -12.34 -1.42
CA VAL A 100 2.56 -12.98 -2.72
C VAL A 100 1.29 -12.97 -3.55
N ARG A 101 1.40 -12.49 -4.79
CA ARG A 101 0.37 -12.58 -5.82
C ARG A 101 0.90 -13.40 -6.99
N VAL A 102 0.19 -14.45 -7.35
CA VAL A 102 0.49 -15.29 -8.52
C VAL A 102 -0.35 -14.80 -9.70
N LYS A 103 0.29 -14.54 -10.84
CA LYS A 103 -0.38 -14.23 -12.12
C LYS A 103 0.00 -15.29 -13.14
N ILE A 104 -0.99 -15.95 -13.69
CA ILE A 104 -0.83 -16.96 -14.73
C ILE A 104 -1.68 -16.54 -15.94
N ALA A 105 -1.10 -16.65 -17.16
CA ALA A 105 -1.87 -16.60 -18.40
C ALA A 105 -2.08 -18.04 -18.87
N MET A 106 -3.31 -18.50 -18.92
CA MET A 106 -3.66 -19.87 -19.31
C MET A 106 -4.94 -19.90 -20.11
N SER A 107 -5.11 -20.94 -20.91
CA SER A 107 -6.36 -21.29 -21.59
C SER A 107 -7.41 -21.79 -20.58
N LEU A 108 -8.65 -21.95 -21.01
CA LEU A 108 -9.73 -22.42 -20.14
C LEU A 108 -9.47 -23.82 -19.57
N ASP A 109 -8.79 -24.68 -20.32
CA ASP A 109 -8.34 -26.01 -19.95
C ASP A 109 -6.98 -26.05 -19.22
N GLY A 110 -6.43 -24.88 -18.87
CA GLY A 110 -5.27 -24.75 -17.98
C GLY A 110 -3.90 -24.80 -18.65
N TYR A 111 -3.80 -24.77 -19.98
CA TYR A 111 -2.52 -24.76 -20.67
C TYR A 111 -1.92 -23.35 -20.79
N ILE A 112 -0.62 -23.25 -20.62
CA ILE A 112 0.16 -22.01 -20.69
C ILE A 112 0.89 -21.82 -22.03
N ALA A 113 0.87 -22.84 -22.87
CA ALA A 113 1.42 -22.85 -24.23
C ALA A 113 0.80 -23.98 -25.06
N LEU A 114 0.90 -23.91 -26.37
CA LEU A 114 0.61 -25.03 -27.27
C LEU A 114 1.70 -26.11 -27.16
N GLY A 115 1.45 -27.31 -27.67
CA GLY A 115 2.45 -28.37 -27.75
C GLY A 115 3.69 -28.00 -28.56
N SER A 116 3.55 -27.03 -29.49
CA SER A 116 4.66 -26.40 -30.25
C SER A 116 5.53 -25.44 -29.40
N GLY A 117 5.10 -25.07 -28.20
CA GLY A 117 5.72 -24.04 -27.37
C GLY A 117 5.20 -22.63 -27.63
N GLU A 118 4.33 -22.43 -28.61
CA GLU A 118 3.72 -21.13 -28.88
C GLU A 118 2.78 -20.70 -27.74
N SER A 119 2.95 -19.48 -27.23
CA SER A 119 2.21 -18.93 -26.08
C SER A 119 1.61 -17.54 -26.30
N LYS A 120 1.74 -16.97 -27.49
CA LYS A 120 1.26 -15.60 -27.82
C LYS A 120 0.12 -15.67 -28.84
N TRP A 121 -1.10 -15.18 -28.52
CA TRP A 121 -1.52 -14.60 -27.24
C TRP A 121 -2.62 -15.48 -26.65
N ILE A 122 -2.45 -15.95 -25.42
CA ILE A 122 -3.45 -16.79 -24.73
C ILE A 122 -4.59 -15.94 -24.19
N THR A 123 -4.26 -14.74 -23.71
CA THR A 123 -5.24 -13.81 -23.11
C THR A 123 -5.42 -12.56 -23.96
N GLY A 124 -6.64 -11.99 -23.92
CA GLY A 124 -6.98 -10.78 -24.66
C GLY A 124 -6.24 -9.53 -24.16
N LYS A 125 -6.36 -8.44 -24.95
CA LYS A 125 -5.68 -7.16 -24.66
C LYS A 125 -6.02 -6.62 -23.27
N MET A 126 -7.30 -6.61 -22.88
CA MET A 126 -7.76 -6.10 -21.59
C MET A 126 -7.12 -6.86 -20.40
N ALA A 127 -7.04 -8.18 -20.49
CA ALA A 127 -6.41 -9.01 -19.45
C ALA A 127 -4.90 -8.74 -19.33
N ARG A 128 -4.23 -8.47 -20.47
CA ARG A 128 -2.81 -8.11 -20.46
C ARG A 128 -2.58 -6.71 -19.87
N GLU A 129 -3.45 -5.74 -20.17
CA GLU A 129 -3.43 -4.41 -19.56
C GLU A 129 -3.65 -4.48 -18.04
N ASP A 130 -4.59 -5.29 -17.58
CA ASP A 130 -4.80 -5.53 -16.16
C ASP A 130 -3.55 -6.16 -15.50
N GLY A 131 -2.92 -7.12 -16.17
CA GLY A 131 -1.62 -7.67 -15.74
C GLY A 131 -0.54 -6.60 -15.55
N HIS A 132 -0.50 -5.58 -16.41
CA HIS A 132 0.40 -4.44 -16.25
C HIS A 132 0.03 -3.55 -15.06
N ARG A 133 -1.25 -3.33 -14.77
CA ARG A 133 -1.71 -2.60 -13.57
C ARG A 133 -1.27 -3.32 -12.29
N TRP A 134 -1.41 -4.65 -12.25
CA TRP A 134 -0.94 -5.45 -11.12
C TRP A 134 0.58 -5.39 -10.96
N ARG A 135 1.32 -5.38 -12.06
CA ARG A 135 2.77 -5.23 -12.08
C ARG A 135 3.20 -3.87 -11.52
N ALA A 136 2.54 -2.78 -11.92
CA ALA A 136 2.77 -1.44 -11.40
C ALA A 136 2.53 -1.32 -9.87
N ARG A 137 1.65 -2.14 -9.32
CA ARG A 137 1.34 -2.20 -7.89
C ARG A 137 2.25 -3.15 -7.09
N SER A 138 3.18 -3.83 -7.74
CA SER A 138 4.10 -4.78 -7.12
C SER A 138 5.45 -4.12 -6.82
N CYS A 139 6.05 -4.46 -5.69
CA CYS A 139 7.39 -3.97 -5.36
C CYS A 139 8.47 -4.74 -6.12
N CYS A 140 8.25 -6.05 -6.33
CA CYS A 140 9.19 -6.95 -6.99
C CYS A 140 8.43 -7.94 -7.89
N LEU A 141 9.06 -8.38 -8.97
CA LEU A 141 8.59 -9.45 -9.85
C LEU A 141 9.53 -10.65 -9.73
N LEU A 142 8.92 -11.83 -9.58
CA LEU A 142 9.63 -13.10 -9.61
C LEU A 142 9.10 -13.94 -10.78
N THR A 143 9.99 -14.58 -11.50
CA THR A 143 9.66 -15.48 -12.61
C THR A 143 10.58 -16.67 -12.68
N GLY A 144 10.21 -17.67 -13.49
CA GLY A 144 11.06 -18.83 -13.75
C GLY A 144 12.19 -18.53 -14.75
N SER A 145 13.33 -19.19 -14.59
CA SER A 145 14.49 -19.04 -15.47
C SER A 145 14.17 -19.35 -16.95
N ARG A 146 13.33 -20.33 -17.20
CA ARG A 146 12.89 -20.65 -18.57
C ARG A 146 12.15 -19.50 -19.24
N THR A 147 11.30 -18.78 -18.51
CA THR A 147 10.61 -17.59 -19.02
C THR A 147 11.62 -16.51 -19.41
N VAL A 148 12.67 -16.33 -18.59
CA VAL A 148 13.73 -15.36 -18.92
C VAL A 148 14.46 -15.73 -20.20
N VAL A 149 14.88 -16.98 -20.33
CA VAL A 149 15.65 -17.48 -21.46
C VAL A 149 14.82 -17.49 -22.75
N ASN A 150 13.57 -17.96 -22.69
CA ASN A 150 12.76 -18.15 -23.90
C ASN A 150 12.09 -16.86 -24.38
N ASP A 151 11.62 -16.01 -23.44
CA ASP A 151 10.78 -14.87 -23.78
C ASP A 151 11.54 -13.53 -23.77
N GLY A 152 12.71 -13.45 -23.14
CA GLY A 152 13.48 -12.22 -22.97
C GLY A 152 12.66 -11.06 -22.40
N PRO A 153 11.88 -11.27 -21.32
CA PRO A 153 10.86 -10.30 -20.92
C PRO A 153 11.48 -9.07 -20.26
N GLU A 154 10.96 -7.90 -20.61
CA GLU A 154 11.42 -6.64 -20.02
C GLU A 154 10.98 -6.45 -18.55
N PHE A 155 9.93 -7.13 -18.11
CA PHE A 155 9.30 -7.01 -16.78
C PHE A 155 8.85 -5.60 -16.39
N THR A 156 8.69 -4.71 -17.34
CA THR A 156 8.22 -3.34 -17.11
C THR A 156 6.70 -3.29 -16.94
N ALA A 157 6.24 -2.38 -16.08
CA ALA A 157 4.84 -1.99 -16.02
C ALA A 157 4.57 -0.94 -17.11
N ARG A 158 3.73 -1.27 -18.08
CA ARG A 158 3.32 -0.40 -19.18
C ARG A 158 1.87 0.02 -18.97
N VAL A 159 1.66 1.04 -18.17
CA VAL A 159 0.35 1.67 -17.86
C VAL A 159 0.45 3.15 -18.13
N SER A 160 -0.65 3.78 -18.51
CA SER A 160 -0.70 5.24 -18.69
C SER A 160 -0.64 5.95 -17.34
N GLY A 161 0.23 6.97 -17.20
CA GLY A 161 0.41 7.78 -15.99
C GLY A 161 1.86 8.19 -15.80
N ASP A 162 2.09 9.38 -15.24
CA ASP A 162 3.42 10.01 -15.20
C ASP A 162 4.32 9.53 -14.05
N ASP A 163 3.79 8.84 -13.02
CA ASP A 163 4.53 8.45 -11.81
C ASP A 163 4.44 6.95 -11.50
N ILE A 164 4.71 6.11 -12.51
CA ILE A 164 4.66 4.66 -12.30
C ILE A 164 6.01 4.15 -11.80
N ARG A 165 6.04 3.77 -10.54
CA ARG A 165 7.17 3.04 -9.99
C ARG A 165 7.30 1.69 -10.69
N GLN A 166 8.47 1.45 -11.27
CA GLN A 166 8.78 0.14 -11.85
C GLN A 166 9.13 -0.86 -10.73
N PRO A 167 8.65 -2.10 -10.80
CA PRO A 167 9.02 -3.14 -9.84
C PRO A 167 10.49 -3.55 -10.00
N GLU A 168 11.11 -3.97 -8.92
CA GLU A 168 12.41 -4.66 -8.95
C GLU A 168 12.27 -6.04 -9.60
N LYS A 169 13.36 -6.55 -10.19
CA LYS A 169 13.41 -7.79 -11.00
C LYS A 169 14.35 -8.80 -10.37
#